data_830317b7a8a3d2c3b12726170e084e70
#
_entry.id   830317b7a8a3d2c3b12726170e084e70
#
_cell.length_a   1.000
_cell.length_b   1.000
_cell.length_c   1.000
_cell.angle_alpha   90.00
_cell.angle_beta   90.00
_cell.angle_gamma   90.00
#
_symmetry.space_group_name_H-M   'P 1'
#
loop_
_entity.id
_entity.type
_entity.pdbx_description
1 polymer ?
#
loop_
_entity_poly.entity_id
_entity_poly.type
_entity_poly.pdbx_seq_one_letter_code
_entity_poly.pdbx_strand_id
1 'polypeptide(L)'
;MRFKCNIIALKIEMDIEQAKTFLEIIHAGTFARAAERLHVTQTTVTARVQTLESALNCRLFIRNRAGAKLTKSGEAFVKPAQSMIEAWEQAKQLCGASNYPAQQTLRIGGEISLWNPILIDWLLAMNDDMPHLHINSKVSTTDILYQLLQTQEIDAIIVHSPRYLPNLVVEQIAEEKLIHVASNQQTTPDLFIDWGEDFSLQFDRCVPFNRQAAIQFSLGPMALKYLLAKGGNGYFRTRVVDQYLNEGQLHKVKEAAEFTYPIYLIYHKHNTLPDDFEQAKKRLLKSMENVLNWTI
;
A
#
# COMPACT_ATOMS: atom_id res chain seq x y z
N MET A 1 52.39 -18.36 15.91
CA MET A 1 51.22 -17.65 16.45
C MET A 1 49.97 -18.25 15.83
N ARG A 2 49.25 -19.13 16.56
CA ARG A 2 48.03 -19.81 16.08
C ARG A 2 46.85 -18.89 16.42
N PHE A 3 46.22 -18.25 15.43
CA PHE A 3 44.95 -17.60 15.60
C PHE A 3 43.87 -18.67 15.85
N LYS A 4 43.38 -18.77 17.08
CA LYS A 4 42.14 -19.48 17.38
C LYS A 4 41.01 -18.65 16.82
N CYS A 5 40.45 -19.06 15.70
CA CYS A 5 39.18 -18.58 15.20
C CYS A 5 38.10 -19.06 16.16
N ASN A 6 37.65 -18.20 17.08
CA ASN A 6 36.48 -18.44 17.87
C ASN A 6 35.27 -18.32 16.92
N ILE A 7 34.88 -19.43 16.33
CA ILE A 7 33.56 -19.55 15.70
C ILE A 7 32.57 -19.48 16.88
N ILE A 8 32.01 -18.31 17.12
CA ILE A 8 30.81 -18.18 17.93
C ILE A 8 29.76 -19.02 17.19
N ALA A 9 29.50 -20.22 17.69
CA ALA A 9 28.36 -21.02 17.25
C ALA A 9 27.13 -20.16 17.49
N LEU A 10 26.60 -19.54 16.45
CA LEU A 10 25.27 -18.95 16.44
C LEU A 10 24.31 -20.10 16.76
N LYS A 11 23.94 -20.22 18.03
CA LYS A 11 22.90 -21.12 18.47
C LYS A 11 21.64 -20.55 17.82
N ILE A 12 21.16 -21.21 16.77
CA ILE A 12 19.90 -20.86 16.13
C ILE A 12 18.84 -21.12 17.19
N GLU A 13 18.40 -20.05 17.84
CA GLU A 13 17.45 -20.13 18.96
C GLU A 13 16.00 -20.29 18.47
N MET A 14 15.77 -20.14 17.15
CA MET A 14 14.45 -20.22 16.54
C MET A 14 14.49 -20.94 15.20
N ASP A 15 13.50 -21.80 14.94
CA ASP A 15 13.25 -22.49 13.68
C ASP A 15 12.00 -21.90 13.02
N ILE A 16 11.98 -21.81 11.68
CA ILE A 16 10.83 -21.36 10.87
C ILE A 16 9.57 -22.18 11.15
N GLU A 17 9.72 -23.46 11.47
CA GLU A 17 8.61 -24.34 11.84
C GLU A 17 7.94 -23.92 13.17
N GLN A 18 8.65 -23.23 14.04
CA GLN A 18 8.09 -22.66 15.27
C GLN A 18 7.19 -21.45 14.94
N ALA A 19 7.63 -20.58 14.01
CA ALA A 19 6.82 -19.47 13.54
C ALA A 19 5.56 -19.95 12.81
N LYS A 20 5.66 -20.94 11.93
CA LYS A 20 4.52 -21.58 11.27
C LYS A 20 3.53 -22.16 12.29
N THR A 21 4.06 -22.89 13.28
CA THR A 21 3.25 -23.49 14.34
C THR A 21 2.52 -22.41 15.16
N PHE A 22 3.18 -21.32 15.50
CA PHE A 22 2.59 -20.20 16.21
C PHE A 22 1.41 -19.59 15.44
N LEU A 23 1.57 -19.28 14.15
CA LEU A 23 0.49 -18.72 13.32
C LEU A 23 -0.65 -19.72 13.10
N GLU A 24 -0.34 -21.01 12.95
CA GLU A 24 -1.38 -22.02 12.76
C GLU A 24 -2.23 -22.21 14.01
N ILE A 25 -1.68 -22.06 15.21
CA ILE A 25 -2.49 -22.08 16.46
C ILE A 25 -3.49 -20.91 16.48
N ILE A 26 -3.09 -19.75 16.00
CA ILE A 26 -3.97 -18.58 15.91
C ILE A 26 -5.13 -18.86 14.97
N HIS A 27 -4.87 -19.41 13.80
CA HIS A 27 -5.90 -19.73 12.81
C HIS A 27 -6.82 -20.86 13.27
N ALA A 28 -6.26 -21.89 13.90
CA ALA A 28 -7.01 -23.06 14.35
C ALA A 28 -7.76 -22.84 15.69
N GLY A 29 -7.36 -21.83 16.48
CA GLY A 29 -7.90 -21.48 17.77
C GLY A 29 -7.51 -22.43 18.91
N THR A 30 -6.98 -23.63 18.62
CA THR A 30 -6.53 -24.60 19.62
C THR A 30 -5.28 -25.34 19.18
N PHE A 31 -4.47 -25.79 20.15
CA PHE A 31 -3.26 -26.59 19.89
C PHE A 31 -3.57 -27.94 19.22
N ALA A 32 -4.71 -28.56 19.55
CA ALA A 32 -5.11 -29.83 18.96
C ALA A 32 -5.44 -29.68 17.46
N ARG A 33 -6.27 -28.70 17.10
CA ARG A 33 -6.61 -28.43 15.69
C ARG A 33 -5.40 -27.97 14.88
N ALA A 34 -4.49 -27.18 15.48
CA ALA A 34 -3.25 -26.83 14.81
C ALA A 34 -2.39 -28.06 14.53
N ALA A 35 -2.32 -29.02 15.44
CA ALA A 35 -1.60 -30.27 15.24
C ALA A 35 -2.17 -31.10 14.09
N GLU A 36 -3.51 -31.20 13.98
CA GLU A 36 -4.19 -31.86 12.86
C GLU A 36 -3.84 -31.20 11.52
N ARG A 37 -3.91 -29.87 11.45
CA ARG A 37 -3.62 -29.11 10.20
C ARG A 37 -2.16 -29.14 9.79
N LEU A 38 -1.24 -29.21 10.77
CA LEU A 38 0.19 -29.33 10.53
C LEU A 38 0.63 -30.80 10.32
N HIS A 39 -0.27 -31.77 10.42
CA HIS A 39 0.01 -33.21 10.35
C HIS A 39 1.09 -33.68 11.34
N VAL A 40 1.06 -33.13 12.55
CA VAL A 40 1.96 -33.48 13.66
C VAL A 40 1.20 -33.80 14.94
N THR A 41 1.89 -34.30 15.97
CA THR A 41 1.24 -34.53 17.28
C THR A 41 1.05 -33.21 18.04
N GLN A 42 0.04 -33.17 18.91
CA GLN A 42 -0.17 -32.02 19.81
C GLN A 42 1.05 -31.79 20.73
N THR A 43 1.75 -32.85 21.11
CA THR A 43 2.99 -32.77 21.87
C THR A 43 4.08 -32.01 21.10
N THR A 44 4.20 -32.26 19.79
CA THR A 44 5.13 -31.54 18.91
C THR A 44 4.78 -30.06 18.83
N VAL A 45 3.51 -29.72 18.61
CA VAL A 45 3.03 -28.32 18.61
C VAL A 45 3.35 -27.64 19.94
N THR A 46 3.10 -28.32 21.05
CA THR A 46 3.39 -27.79 22.38
C THR A 46 4.89 -27.55 22.58
N ALA A 47 5.74 -28.51 22.18
CA ALA A 47 7.19 -28.37 22.31
C ALA A 47 7.74 -27.22 21.45
N ARG A 48 7.28 -27.08 20.18
CA ARG A 48 7.67 -25.98 19.30
C ARG A 48 7.34 -24.61 19.91
N VAL A 49 6.13 -24.45 20.48
CA VAL A 49 5.73 -23.21 21.12
C VAL A 49 6.54 -22.93 22.38
N GLN A 50 6.80 -23.95 23.21
CA GLN A 50 7.63 -23.80 24.41
C GLN A 50 9.05 -23.38 24.09
N THR A 51 9.65 -23.97 23.05
CA THR A 51 10.98 -23.56 22.57
C THR A 51 11.00 -22.11 22.09
N LEU A 52 9.98 -21.71 21.31
CA LEU A 52 9.82 -20.34 20.84
C LEU A 52 9.63 -19.34 22.01
N GLU A 53 8.75 -19.65 22.96
CA GLU A 53 8.53 -18.83 24.17
C GLU A 53 9.80 -18.73 25.02
N SER A 54 10.59 -19.80 25.10
CA SER A 54 11.88 -19.81 25.82
C SER A 54 12.91 -18.95 25.13
N ALA A 55 13.02 -19.03 23.79
CA ALA A 55 13.93 -18.20 22.99
C ALA A 55 13.58 -16.70 23.10
N LEU A 56 12.30 -16.37 23.14
CA LEU A 56 11.82 -15.00 23.28
C LEU A 56 11.72 -14.54 24.75
N ASN A 57 11.98 -15.43 25.70
CA ASN A 57 11.84 -15.18 27.14
C ASN A 57 10.48 -14.58 27.53
N CYS A 58 9.42 -14.97 26.84
CA CYS A 58 8.06 -14.52 27.13
C CYS A 58 7.01 -15.56 26.73
N ARG A 59 5.82 -15.47 27.32
CA ARG A 59 4.67 -16.29 26.93
C ARG A 59 3.95 -15.63 25.77
N LEU A 60 3.63 -16.43 24.73
CA LEU A 60 2.88 -16.00 23.56
C LEU A 60 1.40 -16.37 23.65
N PHE A 61 1.08 -17.46 24.38
CA PHE A 61 -0.29 -17.93 24.54
C PHE A 61 -0.70 -18.06 26.00
N ILE A 62 -1.99 -17.78 26.25
CA ILE A 62 -2.73 -18.16 27.45
C ILE A 62 -3.64 -19.31 27.06
N ARG A 63 -3.48 -20.47 27.74
CA ARG A 63 -4.34 -21.64 27.52
C ARG A 63 -5.50 -21.60 28.51
N ASN A 64 -6.70 -21.77 28.02
CA ASN A 64 -7.90 -21.92 28.84
C ASN A 64 -8.81 -23.00 28.25
N ARG A 65 -9.94 -23.30 28.93
CA ARG A 65 -10.90 -24.30 28.44
C ARG A 65 -11.56 -23.93 27.11
N ALA A 66 -11.53 -22.66 26.71
CA ALA A 66 -12.08 -22.17 25.44
C ALA A 66 -11.06 -22.19 24.29
N GLY A 67 -9.79 -22.56 24.54
CA GLY A 67 -8.73 -22.63 23.52
C GLY A 67 -7.47 -21.88 23.86
N ALA A 68 -6.74 -21.42 22.83
CA ALA A 68 -5.52 -20.64 22.93
C ALA A 68 -5.81 -19.16 22.62
N LYS A 69 -5.49 -18.25 23.55
CA LYS A 69 -5.56 -16.80 23.34
C LYS A 69 -4.15 -16.21 23.34
N LEU A 70 -3.92 -15.21 22.52
CA LEU A 70 -2.65 -14.49 22.53
C LEU A 70 -2.47 -13.67 23.82
N THR A 71 -1.23 -13.56 24.27
CA THR A 71 -0.78 -12.54 25.20
C THR A 71 -0.48 -11.24 24.43
N LYS A 72 -0.20 -10.13 25.13
CA LYS A 72 0.32 -8.91 24.49
C LYS A 72 1.60 -9.16 23.70
N SER A 73 2.52 -10.00 24.21
CA SER A 73 3.73 -10.40 23.51
C SER A 73 3.40 -11.27 22.29
N GLY A 74 2.38 -12.14 22.40
CA GLY A 74 1.90 -12.93 21.27
C GLY A 74 1.33 -12.06 20.16
N GLU A 75 0.51 -11.07 20.48
CA GLU A 75 -0.01 -10.09 19.51
C GLU A 75 1.12 -9.33 18.80
N ALA A 76 2.11 -8.87 19.56
CA ALA A 76 3.28 -8.19 19.00
C ALA A 76 4.13 -9.09 18.10
N PHE A 77 4.15 -10.41 18.34
CA PHE A 77 4.94 -11.37 17.59
C PHE A 77 4.27 -11.84 16.28
N VAL A 78 2.97 -11.61 16.06
CA VAL A 78 2.24 -12.05 14.84
C VAL A 78 2.92 -11.53 13.58
N LYS A 79 3.14 -10.22 13.49
CA LYS A 79 3.72 -9.59 12.31
C LYS A 79 5.17 -10.04 12.04
N PRO A 80 6.09 -10.05 13.02
CA PRO A 80 7.41 -10.65 12.87
C PRO A 80 7.40 -12.11 12.39
N ALA A 81 6.49 -12.95 12.92
CA ALA A 81 6.39 -14.35 12.50
C ALA A 81 5.96 -14.48 11.03
N GLN A 82 5.03 -13.65 10.58
CA GLN A 82 4.62 -13.60 9.16
C GLN A 82 5.78 -13.20 8.26
N SER A 83 6.47 -12.10 8.58
CA SER A 83 7.62 -11.62 7.80
C SER A 83 8.75 -12.64 7.70
N MET A 84 9.03 -13.39 8.77
CA MET A 84 10.04 -14.46 8.74
C MET A 84 9.65 -15.60 7.79
N ILE A 85 8.37 -16.01 7.79
CA ILE A 85 7.89 -17.05 6.88
C ILE A 85 7.95 -16.55 5.42
N GLU A 86 7.52 -15.34 5.17
CA GLU A 86 7.58 -14.73 3.84
C GLU A 86 9.02 -14.67 3.31
N ALA A 87 9.98 -14.20 4.14
CA ALA A 87 11.38 -14.16 3.78
C ALA A 87 11.96 -15.57 3.49
N TRP A 88 11.55 -16.58 4.26
CA TRP A 88 11.95 -17.97 4.04
C TRP A 88 11.39 -18.53 2.73
N GLU A 89 10.11 -18.29 2.43
CA GLU A 89 9.50 -18.73 1.16
C GLU A 89 10.18 -18.04 -0.04
N GLN A 90 10.49 -16.74 0.07
CA GLN A 90 11.25 -16.01 -0.93
C GLN A 90 12.64 -16.62 -1.13
N ALA A 91 13.37 -16.91 -0.05
CA ALA A 91 14.67 -17.53 -0.13
C ALA A 91 14.62 -18.91 -0.83
N LYS A 92 13.61 -19.72 -0.55
CA LYS A 92 13.40 -21.00 -1.23
C LYS A 92 13.14 -20.82 -2.73
N GLN A 93 12.34 -19.81 -3.11
CA GLN A 93 12.10 -19.50 -4.52
C GLN A 93 13.39 -19.09 -5.23
N LEU A 94 14.18 -18.19 -4.64
CA LEU A 94 15.47 -17.73 -5.19
C LEU A 94 16.49 -18.87 -5.33
N CYS A 95 16.48 -19.83 -4.39
CA CYS A 95 17.38 -20.98 -4.42
C CYS A 95 16.89 -22.15 -5.31
N GLY A 96 15.76 -21.98 -6.02
CA GLY A 96 15.19 -23.04 -6.87
C GLY A 96 14.69 -24.27 -6.10
N ALA A 97 14.52 -24.18 -4.76
CA ALA A 97 14.05 -25.24 -3.90
C ALA A 97 12.51 -25.37 -3.87
N SER A 98 11.81 -24.53 -4.61
CA SER A 98 10.35 -24.60 -4.76
C SER A 98 9.98 -25.52 -5.91
N ASN A 99 9.09 -26.50 -5.67
CA ASN A 99 8.54 -27.38 -6.71
C ASN A 99 7.57 -26.66 -7.68
N TYR A 100 7.32 -25.37 -7.48
CA TYR A 100 6.53 -24.51 -8.36
C TYR A 100 7.47 -23.54 -9.05
N PRO A 101 7.28 -23.24 -10.34
CA PRO A 101 7.98 -22.15 -10.98
C PRO A 101 7.76 -20.89 -10.13
N ALA A 102 8.84 -20.17 -9.87
CA ALA A 102 8.78 -18.93 -9.09
C ALA A 102 7.75 -18.00 -9.75
N GLN A 103 6.57 -17.92 -9.20
CA GLN A 103 5.55 -17.00 -9.65
C GLN A 103 6.01 -15.61 -9.25
N GLN A 104 6.45 -14.84 -10.24
CA GLN A 104 6.86 -13.47 -9.98
C GLN A 104 5.66 -12.68 -9.46
N THR A 105 5.81 -12.10 -8.30
CA THR A 105 4.76 -11.29 -7.68
C THR A 105 5.22 -9.84 -7.57
N LEU A 106 4.48 -8.92 -8.17
CA LEU A 106 4.66 -7.50 -8.01
C LEU A 106 3.67 -6.97 -6.95
N ARG A 107 4.18 -6.47 -5.84
CA ARG A 107 3.39 -5.90 -4.75
C ARG A 107 3.41 -4.39 -4.89
N ILE A 108 2.26 -3.80 -5.23
CA ILE A 108 2.16 -2.37 -5.49
C ILE A 108 1.14 -1.69 -4.58
N GLY A 109 1.51 -0.55 -4.03
CA GLY A 109 0.62 0.27 -3.21
C GLY A 109 0.29 1.60 -3.90
N GLY A 110 -0.92 2.10 -3.67
CA GLY A 110 -1.31 3.42 -4.17
C GLY A 110 -2.29 4.13 -3.25
N GLU A 111 -2.25 5.45 -3.25
CA GLU A 111 -3.26 6.25 -2.59
C GLU A 111 -4.64 6.02 -3.21
N ILE A 112 -5.67 6.07 -2.37
CA ILE A 112 -7.05 5.79 -2.80
C ILE A 112 -7.48 6.66 -3.99
N SER A 113 -7.02 7.89 -4.08
CA SER A 113 -7.32 8.83 -5.17
C SER A 113 -6.76 8.39 -6.52
N LEU A 114 -5.68 7.59 -6.54
CA LEU A 114 -5.00 7.14 -7.76
C LEU A 114 -5.59 5.85 -8.33
N TRP A 115 -6.35 5.10 -7.52
CA TRP A 115 -6.87 3.81 -7.97
C TRP A 115 -7.93 3.95 -9.06
N ASN A 116 -8.76 4.97 -9.03
CA ASN A 116 -9.78 5.17 -10.05
C ASN A 116 -9.58 6.52 -10.76
N PRO A 117 -9.36 6.52 -12.08
CA PRO A 117 -9.27 5.36 -12.98
C PRO A 117 -7.84 4.80 -13.17
N ILE A 118 -6.80 5.52 -12.77
CA ILE A 118 -5.41 5.33 -13.24
C ILE A 118 -4.89 3.90 -12.98
N LEU A 119 -4.84 3.50 -11.70
CA LEU A 119 -4.22 2.22 -11.34
C LEU A 119 -5.10 1.03 -11.71
N ILE A 120 -6.42 1.19 -11.76
CA ILE A 120 -7.29 0.12 -12.25
C ILE A 120 -7.13 -0.11 -13.74
N ASP A 121 -7.03 0.96 -14.54
CA ASP A 121 -6.78 0.84 -15.99
C ASP A 121 -5.43 0.19 -16.27
N TRP A 122 -4.41 0.54 -15.47
CA TRP A 122 -3.11 -0.11 -15.52
C TRP A 122 -3.20 -1.61 -15.16
N LEU A 123 -3.92 -1.98 -14.09
CA LEU A 123 -4.10 -3.40 -13.72
C LEU A 123 -4.80 -4.21 -14.80
N LEU A 124 -5.84 -3.65 -15.43
CA LEU A 124 -6.56 -4.30 -16.53
C LEU A 124 -5.60 -4.56 -17.69
N ALA A 125 -4.81 -3.57 -18.06
CA ALA A 125 -3.81 -3.71 -19.11
C ALA A 125 -2.69 -4.70 -18.77
N MET A 126 -2.27 -4.76 -17.49
CA MET A 126 -1.27 -5.72 -17.02
C MET A 126 -1.77 -7.16 -17.10
N ASN A 127 -3.05 -7.40 -16.78
CA ASN A 127 -3.65 -8.73 -16.88
C ASN A 127 -3.61 -9.27 -18.33
N ASP A 128 -3.78 -8.38 -19.31
CA ASP A 128 -3.76 -8.76 -20.72
C ASP A 128 -2.32 -8.94 -21.25
N ASP A 129 -1.42 -8.04 -20.87
CA ASP A 129 -0.05 -8.00 -21.40
C ASP A 129 0.90 -8.98 -20.69
N MET A 130 0.66 -9.26 -19.40
CA MET A 130 1.55 -10.02 -18.51
C MET A 130 0.78 -11.00 -17.60
N PRO A 131 0.05 -11.97 -18.17
CA PRO A 131 -0.82 -12.87 -17.41
C PRO A 131 -0.07 -13.81 -16.45
N HIS A 132 1.25 -13.94 -16.61
CA HIS A 132 2.12 -14.74 -15.74
C HIS A 132 2.55 -13.99 -14.47
N LEU A 133 2.44 -12.65 -14.45
CA LEU A 133 2.83 -11.83 -13.31
C LEU A 133 1.67 -11.73 -12.31
N HIS A 134 1.92 -12.21 -11.09
CA HIS A 134 0.99 -11.97 -10.00
C HIS A 134 1.11 -10.52 -9.51
N ILE A 135 0.00 -9.82 -9.44
CA ILE A 135 -0.03 -8.46 -8.90
C ILE A 135 -0.83 -8.46 -7.60
N ASN A 136 -0.16 -8.05 -6.52
CA ASN A 136 -0.79 -7.79 -5.24
C ASN A 136 -0.92 -6.28 -5.06
N SER A 137 -2.15 -5.79 -5.08
CA SER A 137 -2.46 -4.38 -5.01
C SER A 137 -2.91 -3.97 -3.60
N LYS A 138 -2.41 -2.84 -3.11
CA LYS A 138 -2.76 -2.29 -1.79
C LYS A 138 -3.23 -0.85 -1.91
N VAL A 139 -4.40 -0.55 -1.33
CA VAL A 139 -4.90 0.82 -1.16
C VAL A 139 -4.65 1.26 0.27
N SER A 140 -3.97 2.39 0.48
CA SER A 140 -3.74 2.92 1.82
C SER A 140 -3.43 4.41 1.80
N THR A 141 -3.21 4.99 2.98
CA THR A 141 -2.69 6.36 3.13
C THR A 141 -1.19 6.39 2.85
N THR A 142 -0.68 7.55 2.46
CA THR A 142 0.74 7.77 2.15
C THR A 142 1.66 7.27 3.27
N ASP A 143 1.35 7.56 4.54
CA ASP A 143 2.17 7.12 5.68
C ASP A 143 2.28 5.60 5.79
N ILE A 144 1.15 4.92 5.65
CA ILE A 144 1.11 3.44 5.70
C ILE A 144 1.84 2.85 4.50
N LEU A 145 1.67 3.42 3.30
CA LEU A 145 2.38 2.98 2.09
C LEU A 145 3.91 3.08 2.26
N TYR A 146 4.41 4.19 2.82
CA TYR A 146 5.83 4.32 3.12
C TYR A 146 6.31 3.32 4.18
N GLN A 147 5.54 3.04 5.21
CA GLN A 147 5.89 2.01 6.19
C GLN A 147 6.01 0.63 5.53
N LEU A 148 5.04 0.25 4.70
CA LEU A 148 5.04 -1.02 3.97
C LEU A 148 6.21 -1.11 2.97
N LEU A 149 6.55 0.00 2.31
CA LEU A 149 7.71 0.06 1.44
C LEU A 149 9.02 -0.12 2.23
N GLN A 150 9.19 0.57 3.37
CA GLN A 150 10.38 0.45 4.22
C GLN A 150 10.55 -0.96 4.82
N THR A 151 9.44 -1.63 5.15
CA THR A 151 9.46 -3.02 5.64
C THR A 151 9.53 -4.05 4.51
N GLN A 152 9.62 -3.59 3.24
CA GLN A 152 9.64 -4.44 2.04
C GLN A 152 8.41 -5.35 1.90
N GLU A 153 7.30 -4.99 2.53
CA GLU A 153 6.02 -5.67 2.36
C GLU A 153 5.37 -5.35 1.00
N ILE A 154 5.74 -4.22 0.41
CA ILE A 154 5.41 -3.84 -0.98
C ILE A 154 6.66 -3.41 -1.74
N ASP A 155 6.65 -3.60 -3.05
CA ASP A 155 7.80 -3.36 -3.92
C ASP A 155 7.87 -1.92 -4.43
N ALA A 156 6.72 -1.34 -4.69
CA ALA A 156 6.61 0.04 -5.16
C ALA A 156 5.32 0.71 -4.67
N ILE A 157 5.33 2.04 -4.57
CA ILE A 157 4.16 2.84 -4.22
C ILE A 157 3.94 3.96 -5.23
N ILE A 158 2.67 4.33 -5.43
CA ILE A 158 2.27 5.47 -6.24
C ILE A 158 1.55 6.46 -5.33
N VAL A 159 2.08 7.68 -5.24
CA VAL A 159 1.64 8.73 -4.31
C VAL A 159 1.73 10.11 -4.94
N HIS A 160 1.03 11.08 -4.36
CA HIS A 160 1.14 12.50 -4.74
C HIS A 160 2.22 13.25 -3.94
N SER A 161 2.47 12.86 -2.69
CA SER A 161 3.45 13.54 -1.82
C SER A 161 4.70 12.68 -1.62
N PRO A 162 5.79 12.95 -2.37
CA PRO A 162 7.00 12.14 -2.31
C PRO A 162 7.84 12.46 -1.06
N ARG A 163 8.51 11.42 -0.50
CA ARG A 163 9.54 11.57 0.52
C ARG A 163 10.89 11.14 -0.04
N TYR A 164 11.84 12.05 -0.03
CA TYR A 164 13.19 11.81 -0.56
C TYR A 164 14.05 11.16 0.52
N LEU A 165 14.04 9.82 0.55
CA LEU A 165 14.86 9.03 1.47
C LEU A 165 16.06 8.42 0.74
N PRO A 166 17.23 8.24 1.39
CA PRO A 166 18.48 7.86 0.72
C PRO A 166 18.44 6.58 -0.10
N ASN A 167 17.61 5.61 0.32
CA ASN A 167 17.51 4.28 -0.29
C ASN A 167 16.34 4.16 -1.27
N LEU A 168 15.60 5.23 -1.52
CA LEU A 168 14.45 5.22 -2.42
C LEU A 168 14.77 5.91 -3.74
N VAL A 169 14.24 5.37 -4.81
CA VAL A 169 14.11 6.02 -6.10
C VAL A 169 12.75 6.71 -6.12
N VAL A 170 12.73 7.98 -6.47
CA VAL A 170 11.51 8.80 -6.59
C VAL A 170 11.45 9.29 -8.03
N GLU A 171 10.47 8.80 -8.78
CA GLU A 171 10.26 9.18 -10.17
C GLU A 171 8.91 9.88 -10.32
N GLN A 172 8.90 11.10 -10.83
CA GLN A 172 7.65 11.72 -11.24
C GLN A 172 7.18 11.07 -12.54
N ILE A 173 6.00 10.44 -12.51
CA ILE A 173 5.47 9.65 -13.63
C ILE A 173 4.36 10.38 -14.38
N ALA A 174 3.72 11.35 -13.74
CA ALA A 174 2.70 12.20 -14.37
C ALA A 174 2.53 13.50 -13.57
N GLU A 175 1.82 14.44 -14.18
CA GLU A 175 1.35 15.65 -13.52
C GLU A 175 -0.12 15.88 -13.87
N GLU A 176 -0.96 15.95 -12.86
CA GLU A 176 -2.35 16.34 -13.00
C GLU A 176 -2.53 17.82 -12.59
N LYS A 177 -3.69 18.36 -12.88
CA LYS A 177 -4.10 19.68 -12.41
C LYS A 177 -5.34 19.59 -11.54
N LEU A 178 -5.36 20.43 -10.52
CA LEU A 178 -6.54 20.75 -9.75
C LEU A 178 -7.12 22.03 -10.31
N ILE A 179 -8.34 21.98 -10.79
CA ILE A 179 -9.08 23.11 -11.35
C ILE A 179 -10.31 23.44 -10.50
N HIS A 180 -10.66 24.70 -10.43
CA HIS A 180 -11.87 25.16 -9.73
C HIS A 180 -13.07 24.93 -10.61
N VAL A 181 -14.02 24.13 -10.15
CA VAL A 181 -15.28 23.87 -10.86
C VAL A 181 -16.47 24.20 -9.97
N ALA A 182 -17.58 24.57 -10.60
CA ALA A 182 -18.83 24.84 -9.94
C ALA A 182 -20.00 24.14 -10.66
N SER A 183 -21.04 23.81 -9.89
CA SER A 183 -22.30 23.33 -10.43
C SER A 183 -23.14 24.48 -10.98
N ASN A 184 -24.11 24.16 -11.84
CA ASN A 184 -25.05 25.16 -12.40
C ASN A 184 -26.17 25.52 -11.44
N GLN A 185 -26.18 25.03 -10.20
CA GLN A 185 -27.19 25.35 -9.20
C GLN A 185 -26.93 26.71 -8.54
N GLN A 186 -28.01 27.48 -8.26
CA GLN A 186 -27.90 28.87 -7.81
C GLN A 186 -27.39 29.06 -6.37
N THR A 187 -27.52 28.07 -5.51
CA THR A 187 -27.05 28.15 -4.11
C THR A 187 -25.95 27.11 -3.92
N THR A 188 -24.72 27.58 -3.84
CA THR A 188 -23.59 26.70 -3.89
C THR A 188 -22.68 26.84 -2.67
N PRO A 189 -22.63 25.86 -1.77
CA PRO A 189 -21.62 25.87 -0.71
C PRO A 189 -20.22 25.73 -1.30
N ASP A 190 -19.25 26.42 -0.70
CA ASP A 190 -17.84 26.19 -0.96
C ASP A 190 -17.44 24.85 -0.36
N LEU A 191 -16.84 23.98 -1.16
CA LEU A 191 -16.33 22.68 -0.76
C LEU A 191 -14.81 22.76 -0.67
N PHE A 192 -14.26 22.48 0.50
CA PHE A 192 -12.82 22.29 0.64
C PHE A 192 -12.49 20.81 0.58
N ILE A 193 -11.60 20.44 -0.33
CA ILE A 193 -11.08 19.09 -0.44
C ILE A 193 -9.60 19.11 -0.01
N ASP A 194 -9.26 18.27 0.95
CA ASP A 194 -7.88 18.09 1.38
C ASP A 194 -7.13 17.26 0.35
N TRP A 195 -6.36 17.94 -0.50
CA TRP A 195 -5.47 17.33 -1.49
C TRP A 195 -4.03 17.16 -0.98
N GLY A 196 -3.82 17.33 0.32
CA GLY A 196 -2.52 17.24 0.98
C GLY A 196 -1.87 18.59 1.27
N GLU A 197 -0.73 18.52 1.95
CA GLU A 197 -0.05 19.70 2.50
C GLU A 197 0.43 20.66 1.40
N ASP A 198 1.01 20.13 0.33
CA ASP A 198 1.52 20.94 -0.78
C ASP A 198 0.41 21.76 -1.45
N PHE A 199 -0.76 21.14 -1.66
CA PHE A 199 -1.93 21.87 -2.16
C PHE A 199 -2.39 22.93 -1.17
N SER A 200 -2.51 22.59 0.11
CA SER A 200 -2.96 23.54 1.14
C SER A 200 -2.07 24.77 1.23
N LEU A 201 -0.75 24.60 1.14
CA LEU A 201 0.23 25.70 1.14
C LEU A 201 0.09 26.60 -0.11
N GLN A 202 -0.12 26.01 -1.28
CA GLN A 202 -0.32 26.76 -2.52
C GLN A 202 -1.67 27.47 -2.51
N PHE A 203 -2.73 26.78 -2.08
CA PHE A 203 -4.09 27.32 -1.98
C PHE A 203 -4.15 28.55 -1.06
N ASP A 204 -3.52 28.49 0.12
CA ASP A 204 -3.50 29.60 1.07
C ASP A 204 -2.78 30.85 0.52
N ARG A 205 -1.81 30.68 -0.36
CA ARG A 205 -1.11 31.79 -1.01
C ARG A 205 -1.96 32.46 -2.09
N CYS A 206 -2.77 31.66 -2.79
CA CYS A 206 -3.58 32.14 -3.92
C CYS A 206 -4.99 32.60 -3.49
N VAL A 207 -5.52 32.04 -2.40
CA VAL A 207 -6.90 32.27 -1.93
C VAL A 207 -6.91 32.53 -0.41
N PRO A 208 -6.29 33.63 0.06
CA PRO A 208 -5.98 33.82 1.49
C PRO A 208 -7.17 33.99 2.42
N PHE A 209 -8.39 34.20 1.92
CA PHE A 209 -9.58 34.48 2.75
C PHE A 209 -10.67 33.41 2.73
N ASN A 210 -10.48 32.27 2.03
CA ASN A 210 -11.59 31.36 1.75
C ASN A 210 -11.47 29.99 2.44
N ARG A 211 -10.88 29.90 3.65
CA ARG A 211 -10.87 28.66 4.46
C ARG A 211 -12.19 28.39 5.20
N GLN A 212 -13.19 29.26 5.09
CA GLN A 212 -14.52 29.01 5.67
C GLN A 212 -15.41 28.22 4.71
N ALA A 213 -14.87 27.16 4.12
CA ALA A 213 -15.69 26.25 3.36
C ALA A 213 -16.81 25.69 4.24
N ALA A 214 -18.03 25.72 3.74
CA ALA A 214 -19.18 25.21 4.47
C ALA A 214 -19.08 23.71 4.75
N ILE A 215 -18.36 22.98 3.89
CA ILE A 215 -18.16 21.53 3.99
C ILE A 215 -16.73 21.19 3.60
N GLN A 216 -16.09 20.33 4.41
CA GLN A 216 -14.75 19.83 4.17
C GLN A 216 -14.77 18.33 3.89
N PHE A 217 -13.96 17.89 2.92
CA PHE A 217 -13.79 16.50 2.54
C PHE A 217 -12.32 16.10 2.58
N SER A 218 -12.04 14.93 3.10
CA SER A 218 -10.71 14.29 3.01
C SER A 218 -10.57 13.40 1.79
N LEU A 219 -11.61 13.26 0.95
CA LEU A 219 -11.65 12.38 -0.19
C LEU A 219 -12.38 13.00 -1.38
N GLY A 220 -11.65 13.25 -2.47
CA GLY A 220 -12.16 13.88 -3.69
C GLY A 220 -13.39 13.21 -4.31
N PRO A 221 -13.45 11.88 -4.48
CA PRO A 221 -14.63 11.19 -5.00
C PRO A 221 -15.92 11.43 -4.18
N MET A 222 -15.81 11.55 -2.85
CA MET A 222 -16.97 11.90 -2.01
C MET A 222 -17.43 13.33 -2.23
N ALA A 223 -16.48 14.26 -2.32
CA ALA A 223 -16.75 15.66 -2.61
C ALA A 223 -17.42 15.82 -3.99
N LEU A 224 -16.94 15.10 -5.01
CA LEU A 224 -17.56 15.14 -6.33
C LEU A 224 -19.00 14.59 -6.32
N LYS A 225 -19.22 13.47 -5.64
CA LYS A 225 -20.59 12.93 -5.48
C LYS A 225 -21.53 13.93 -4.79
N TYR A 226 -21.03 14.64 -3.79
CA TYR A 226 -21.79 15.69 -3.12
C TYR A 226 -22.08 16.86 -4.08
N LEU A 227 -21.04 17.35 -4.79
CA LEU A 227 -21.14 18.44 -5.77
C LEU A 227 -22.20 18.16 -6.84
N LEU A 228 -22.20 16.95 -7.39
CA LEU A 228 -23.18 16.55 -8.42
C LEU A 228 -24.60 16.43 -7.85
N ALA A 229 -24.76 16.02 -6.59
CA ALA A 229 -26.07 15.79 -5.98
C ALA A 229 -26.70 17.06 -5.38
N LYS A 230 -25.88 17.96 -4.83
CA LYS A 230 -26.35 19.11 -4.03
C LYS A 230 -25.87 20.45 -4.56
N GLY A 231 -25.03 20.45 -5.56
CA GLY A 231 -24.35 21.64 -6.01
C GLY A 231 -23.19 22.04 -5.11
N GLY A 232 -22.51 23.10 -5.50
CA GLY A 232 -21.34 23.62 -4.83
C GLY A 232 -20.27 24.07 -5.80
N ASN A 233 -19.12 24.41 -5.25
CA ASN A 233 -17.90 24.65 -6.02
C ASN A 233 -16.69 24.15 -5.21
N GLY A 234 -15.59 23.84 -5.88
CA GLY A 234 -14.38 23.35 -5.25
C GLY A 234 -13.31 22.98 -6.26
N TYR A 235 -12.14 22.61 -5.74
CA TYR A 235 -11.02 22.19 -6.57
C TYR A 235 -11.04 20.68 -6.77
N PHE A 236 -10.99 20.26 -8.04
CA PHE A 236 -11.04 18.86 -8.43
C PHE A 236 -9.98 18.57 -9.50
N ARG A 237 -9.52 17.32 -9.55
CA ARG A 237 -8.63 16.85 -10.59
C ARG A 237 -9.33 16.91 -11.95
N THR A 238 -8.65 17.49 -12.94
CA THR A 238 -9.20 17.70 -14.27
C THR A 238 -9.82 16.43 -14.83
N ARG A 239 -9.08 15.32 -14.82
CA ARG A 239 -9.52 14.02 -15.34
C ARG A 239 -10.87 13.56 -14.74
N VAL A 240 -11.07 13.82 -13.45
CA VAL A 240 -12.25 13.32 -12.74
C VAL A 240 -13.51 14.13 -13.09
N VAL A 241 -13.35 15.42 -13.42
CA VAL A 241 -14.47 16.31 -13.72
C VAL A 241 -14.72 16.51 -15.21
N ASP A 242 -13.80 16.09 -16.07
CA ASP A 242 -13.88 16.30 -17.53
C ASP A 242 -15.21 15.83 -18.15
N GLN A 243 -15.64 14.62 -17.82
CA GLN A 243 -16.92 14.10 -18.27
C GLN A 243 -18.07 15.07 -17.94
N TYR A 244 -18.11 15.59 -16.72
CA TYR A 244 -19.19 16.46 -16.24
C TYR A 244 -19.11 17.87 -16.80
N LEU A 245 -17.89 18.33 -17.15
CA LEU A 245 -17.69 19.57 -17.89
C LEU A 245 -18.22 19.44 -19.32
N ASN A 246 -17.90 18.34 -20.01
CA ASN A 246 -18.35 18.06 -21.37
C ASN A 246 -19.87 17.84 -21.45
N GLU A 247 -20.46 17.22 -20.43
CA GLU A 247 -21.92 17.04 -20.31
C GLU A 247 -22.65 18.33 -19.87
N GLY A 248 -21.91 19.40 -19.54
CA GLY A 248 -22.48 20.67 -19.06
C GLY A 248 -23.10 20.62 -17.67
N GLN A 249 -22.81 19.58 -16.88
CA GLN A 249 -23.26 19.47 -15.50
C GLN A 249 -22.45 20.37 -14.55
N LEU A 250 -21.19 20.55 -14.87
CA LEU A 250 -20.25 21.44 -14.18
C LEU A 250 -19.68 22.45 -15.16
N HIS A 251 -19.14 23.53 -14.65
CA HIS A 251 -18.38 24.51 -15.41
C HIS A 251 -17.11 24.92 -14.67
N LYS A 252 -16.05 25.20 -15.43
CA LYS A 252 -14.81 25.72 -14.89
C LYS A 252 -15.00 27.18 -14.46
N VAL A 253 -14.56 27.51 -13.26
CA VAL A 253 -14.61 28.88 -12.76
C VAL A 253 -13.52 29.69 -13.44
N LYS A 254 -13.90 30.74 -14.17
CA LYS A 254 -12.97 31.62 -14.89
C LYS A 254 -12.05 32.35 -13.92
N GLU A 255 -10.80 32.55 -14.35
CA GLU A 255 -9.77 33.28 -13.59
C GLU A 255 -9.38 32.67 -12.22
N ALA A 256 -9.90 31.49 -11.88
CA ALA A 256 -9.45 30.78 -10.69
C ALA A 256 -8.05 30.21 -10.91
N ALA A 257 -7.23 30.22 -9.86
CA ALA A 257 -5.90 29.59 -9.90
C ALA A 257 -6.01 28.10 -10.20
N GLU A 258 -5.07 27.58 -10.97
CA GLU A 258 -4.89 26.14 -11.16
C GLU A 258 -3.69 25.69 -10.34
N PHE A 259 -3.74 24.47 -9.80
CA PHE A 259 -2.65 23.90 -9.02
C PHE A 259 -2.12 22.64 -9.71
N THR A 260 -0.81 22.47 -9.72
CA THR A 260 -0.20 21.21 -10.17
C THR A 260 -0.36 20.14 -9.10
N TYR A 261 -0.62 18.90 -9.53
CA TYR A 261 -0.82 17.76 -8.64
C TYR A 261 -0.04 16.56 -9.20
N PRO A 262 1.27 16.51 -8.97
CA PRO A 262 2.14 15.50 -9.56
C PRO A 262 1.91 14.12 -8.95
N ILE A 263 2.24 13.08 -9.73
CA ILE A 263 2.16 11.67 -9.35
C ILE A 263 3.55 11.09 -9.39
N TYR A 264 3.93 10.38 -8.33
CA TYR A 264 5.24 9.78 -8.17
C TYR A 264 5.15 8.28 -8.01
N LEU A 265 6.05 7.56 -8.68
CA LEU A 265 6.36 6.17 -8.45
C LEU A 265 7.60 6.11 -7.55
N ILE A 266 7.53 5.35 -6.46
CA ILE A 266 8.61 5.24 -5.48
C ILE A 266 8.87 3.78 -5.18
N TYR A 267 10.15 3.39 -5.20
CA TYR A 267 10.59 2.03 -4.94
C TYR A 267 12.03 2.00 -4.38
N HIS A 268 12.47 0.88 -3.84
CA HIS A 268 13.83 0.77 -3.30
C HIS A 268 14.88 0.67 -4.40
N LYS A 269 15.99 1.42 -4.23
CA LYS A 269 17.12 1.45 -5.17
C LYS A 269 17.84 0.10 -5.34
N HIS A 270 17.86 -0.70 -4.29
CA HIS A 270 18.62 -1.97 -4.21
C HIS A 270 17.72 -3.17 -3.94
N ASN A 271 16.43 -3.07 -4.21
CA ASN A 271 15.52 -4.21 -4.07
C ASN A 271 15.63 -5.14 -5.27
N THR A 272 15.52 -6.45 -5.02
CA THR A 272 15.27 -7.45 -6.06
C THR A 272 13.81 -7.32 -6.52
N LEU A 273 13.58 -6.35 -7.41
CA LEU A 273 12.29 -6.21 -8.06
C LEU A 273 12.08 -7.39 -9.03
N PRO A 274 10.84 -7.80 -9.30
CA PRO A 274 10.56 -8.78 -10.33
C PRO A 274 11.20 -8.38 -11.67
N ASP A 275 11.68 -9.36 -12.44
CA ASP A 275 12.31 -9.10 -13.76
C ASP A 275 11.38 -8.29 -14.68
N ASP A 276 10.07 -8.47 -14.51
CA ASP A 276 9.03 -7.77 -15.26
C ASP A 276 8.71 -6.37 -14.74
N PHE A 277 9.36 -5.90 -13.67
CA PHE A 277 9.06 -4.58 -13.08
C PHE A 277 9.24 -3.43 -14.07
N GLU A 278 10.32 -3.43 -14.85
CA GLU A 278 10.57 -2.38 -15.84
C GLU A 278 9.51 -2.38 -16.95
N GLN A 279 9.00 -3.56 -17.33
CA GLN A 279 7.91 -3.65 -18.30
C GLN A 279 6.59 -3.16 -17.68
N ALA A 280 6.30 -3.55 -16.44
CA ALA A 280 5.13 -3.07 -15.68
C ALA A 280 5.16 -1.55 -15.51
N LYS A 281 6.34 -0.97 -15.21
CA LYS A 281 6.56 0.48 -15.13
C LYS A 281 6.32 1.17 -16.48
N LYS A 282 6.84 0.65 -17.58
CA LYS A 282 6.58 1.18 -18.93
C LYS A 282 5.09 1.19 -19.24
N ARG A 283 4.38 0.13 -18.84
CA ARG A 283 2.94 0.04 -19.05
C ARG A 283 2.18 1.07 -18.20
N LEU A 284 2.63 1.30 -16.94
CA LEU A 284 2.09 2.35 -16.10
C LEU A 284 2.26 3.73 -16.73
N LEU A 285 3.47 4.05 -17.21
CA LEU A 285 3.75 5.31 -17.89
C LEU A 285 2.85 5.51 -19.13
N LYS A 286 2.67 4.47 -19.94
CA LYS A 286 1.76 4.51 -21.09
C LYS A 286 0.30 4.76 -20.69
N SER A 287 -0.15 4.18 -19.57
CA SER A 287 -1.49 4.47 -19.04
C SER A 287 -1.62 5.91 -18.56
N MET A 288 -0.50 6.53 -18.15
CA MET A 288 -0.45 7.95 -17.76
C MET A 288 -0.40 8.92 -18.95
N GLU A 289 0.11 8.52 -20.13
CA GLU A 289 0.19 9.39 -21.31
C GLU A 289 -1.18 9.92 -21.73
N ASN A 290 -2.22 9.13 -21.60
CA ASN A 290 -3.60 9.58 -21.79
C ASN A 290 -4.05 10.66 -20.80
N VAL A 291 -3.30 10.85 -19.71
CA VAL A 291 -3.49 11.89 -18.67
C VAL A 291 -2.90 13.22 -19.09
N LEU A 292 -1.77 13.19 -19.82
CA LEU A 292 -0.99 14.37 -20.20
C LEU A 292 -1.59 15.12 -21.40
N ASN A 293 -2.45 14.49 -22.19
CA ASN A 293 -3.08 15.08 -23.38
C ASN A 293 -4.33 15.93 -23.08
N TRP A 294 -4.43 16.46 -21.88
CA TRP A 294 -5.55 17.29 -21.45
C TRP A 294 -5.40 18.71 -21.98
N THR A 295 -6.03 18.98 -23.10
CA THR A 295 -6.38 20.33 -23.53
C THR A 295 -7.83 20.58 -23.13
N ILE A 296 -8.05 21.47 -22.19
CA ILE A 296 -9.38 22.09 -21.96
C ILE A 296 -9.45 23.36 -22.79
#